data_155b6c7294f6719c2924c0e60ee59fbb
#
_entry.id   155b6c7294f6719c2924c0e60ee59fbb
#
_cell.length_a   1.000
_cell.length_b   1.000
_cell.length_c   1.000
_cell.angle_alpha   90.00
_cell.angle_beta   90.00
_cell.angle_gamma   90.00
#
_symmetry.space_group_name_H-M   'P 1'
#
loop_
_entity.id
_entity.type
_entity.pdbx_description
1 polymer ?
#
loop_
_entity_poly.entity_id
_entity_poly.type
_entity_poly.pdbx_seq_one_letter_code
_entity_poly.pdbx_strand_id
1 'polypeptide(L)'
;DKYNEKNDDHFILEDIDGSLDFGEGTSRVYAQGGHYQILAMDGEYSQLVVNEYGRGHSVYFAGLPYSPQNCRLLLRAIYYAAGMEQEMKRYYVTNVDTEVTVFQKTGKIAVINNSAQAQHTELYIKGKCAYVLDLKPGEMRWVDDMEDR
;
A
#
# COMPACT_ATOMS: atom_id res chain seq x y z
N ASP A 1 2.33 -22.66 19.01
CA ASP A 1 1.62 -22.11 17.85
C ASP A 1 2.04 -20.68 17.58
N LYS A 2 3.23 -20.51 16.96
CA LYS A 2 3.81 -19.20 16.63
C LYS A 2 3.33 -18.63 15.30
N TYR A 3 2.33 -19.24 14.66
CA TYR A 3 2.00 -18.96 13.27
C TYR A 3 0.74 -18.12 13.05
N ASN A 4 0.06 -17.66 14.12
CA ASN A 4 -1.21 -16.94 14.03
C ASN A 4 -1.15 -15.47 14.48
N GLU A 5 0.03 -14.89 14.67
CA GLU A 5 0.11 -13.45 14.90
C GLU A 5 0.07 -12.73 13.54
N LYS A 6 -1.11 -12.25 13.18
CA LYS A 6 -1.32 -11.28 12.13
C LYS A 6 -0.49 -10.05 12.49
N ASN A 7 0.57 -9.80 11.74
CA ASN A 7 1.42 -8.63 11.98
C ASN A 7 0.85 -7.43 11.21
N ASP A 8 -0.13 -6.77 11.82
CA ASP A 8 -0.82 -5.62 11.24
C ASP A 8 0.09 -4.37 11.15
N ASP A 9 1.30 -4.42 11.72
CA ASP A 9 2.24 -3.28 11.76
C ASP A 9 3.20 -3.20 10.56
N HIS A 10 3.11 -4.13 9.62
CA HIS A 10 4.03 -4.12 8.47
C HIS A 10 3.65 -3.05 7.45
N PHE A 11 4.66 -2.34 6.90
CA PHE A 11 4.50 -1.29 5.89
C PHE A 11 3.54 -1.66 4.73
N ILE A 12 3.58 -2.91 4.26
CA ILE A 12 2.70 -3.37 3.16
C ILE A 12 1.22 -3.32 3.56
N LEU A 13 0.90 -3.49 4.85
CA LEU A 13 -0.47 -3.54 5.38
C LEU A 13 -0.95 -2.22 5.98
N GLU A 14 -0.12 -1.19 6.03
CA GLU A 14 -0.53 0.13 6.53
C GLU A 14 -1.74 0.66 5.73
N ASP A 15 -2.71 1.25 6.42
CA ASP A 15 -3.95 1.84 5.87
C ASP A 15 -4.80 0.86 5.01
N ILE A 16 -4.69 -0.44 5.28
CA ILE A 16 -5.52 -1.44 4.63
C ILE A 16 -6.58 -1.90 5.63
N ASP A 17 -7.80 -1.49 5.39
CA ASP A 17 -8.96 -1.86 6.20
C ASP A 17 -9.67 -3.07 5.59
N GLY A 18 -10.10 -3.98 6.49
CA GLY A 18 -10.90 -5.13 6.11
C GLY A 18 -10.09 -6.38 5.74
N SER A 19 -10.76 -7.35 5.13
CA SER A 19 -10.16 -8.62 4.73
C SER A 19 -9.36 -8.48 3.45
N LEU A 20 -8.20 -9.12 3.42
CA LEU A 20 -7.39 -9.25 2.20
C LEU A 20 -8.01 -10.32 1.29
N ASP A 21 -8.06 -10.04 0.00
CA ASP A 21 -8.52 -10.98 -1.02
C ASP A 21 -7.34 -11.42 -1.91
N PHE A 22 -6.96 -12.69 -1.79
CA PHE A 22 -5.91 -13.29 -2.61
C PHE A 22 -6.48 -14.13 -3.75
N GLY A 23 -7.81 -14.09 -3.97
CA GLY A 23 -8.49 -14.88 -4.99
C GLY A 23 -8.54 -16.37 -4.64
N GLU A 24 -9.02 -17.17 -5.58
CA GLU A 24 -9.13 -18.62 -5.45
C GLU A 24 -7.83 -19.36 -5.79
N GLY A 25 -6.73 -18.65 -5.93
CA GLY A 25 -5.42 -19.21 -6.28
C GLY A 25 -4.92 -20.14 -5.17
N THR A 26 -4.88 -21.41 -5.43
CA THR A 26 -4.52 -22.48 -4.48
C THR A 26 -3.04 -22.82 -4.56
N SER A 27 -2.18 -21.89 -4.32
CA SER A 27 -0.79 -22.26 -4.08
C SER A 27 -0.66 -22.77 -2.65
N ARG A 28 -0.39 -24.04 -2.51
CA ARG A 28 -0.06 -24.66 -1.20
C ARG A 28 1.38 -24.34 -0.88
N VAL A 29 1.66 -23.11 -0.49
CA VAL A 29 2.99 -22.62 -0.21
C VAL A 29 3.19 -22.51 1.31
N TYR A 30 4.31 -23.01 1.75
CA TYR A 30 4.79 -22.88 3.12
C TYR A 30 6.06 -22.02 3.11
N ALA A 31 6.12 -21.00 3.94
CA ALA A 31 7.35 -20.25 4.14
C ALA A 31 8.34 -21.06 4.95
N GLN A 32 9.60 -21.13 4.49
CA GLN A 32 10.69 -21.80 5.18
C GLN A 32 11.95 -20.92 5.16
N GLY A 33 12.75 -21.00 6.23
CA GLY A 33 14.01 -20.25 6.34
C GLY A 33 14.05 -19.36 7.59
N GLY A 34 15.06 -18.48 7.69
CA GLY A 34 15.35 -17.76 8.94
C GLY A 34 14.83 -16.33 9.05
N HIS A 35 14.45 -15.68 7.96
CA HIS A 35 14.18 -14.23 7.93
C HIS A 35 12.88 -13.84 7.21
N TYR A 36 11.91 -14.73 7.21
CA TYR A 36 10.61 -14.43 6.64
C TYR A 36 9.62 -14.00 7.72
N GLN A 37 8.63 -13.23 7.28
CA GLN A 37 7.47 -12.86 8.08
C GLN A 37 6.20 -13.16 7.27
N ILE A 38 5.27 -13.88 7.88
CA ILE A 38 3.97 -14.18 7.28
C ILE A 38 3.01 -13.06 7.67
N LEU A 39 2.47 -12.37 6.67
CA LEU A 39 1.53 -11.27 6.86
C LEU A 39 0.07 -11.71 6.68
N ALA A 40 -0.18 -12.77 5.91
CA ALA A 40 -1.52 -13.36 5.76
C ALA A 40 -1.43 -14.85 5.51
N MET A 41 -2.43 -15.60 6.04
CA MET A 41 -2.58 -17.05 5.90
C MET A 41 -4.03 -17.42 5.55
N ASP A 42 -4.17 -18.56 4.88
CA ASP A 42 -5.43 -19.28 4.74
C ASP A 42 -5.24 -20.69 5.32
N GLY A 43 -5.81 -20.94 6.51
CA GLY A 43 -5.49 -22.13 7.27
C GLY A 43 -3.99 -22.22 7.58
N GLU A 44 -3.33 -23.24 7.06
CA GLU A 44 -1.88 -23.46 7.22
C GLU A 44 -1.03 -22.94 6.04
N TYR A 45 -1.66 -22.40 4.99
CA TYR A 45 -0.98 -21.96 3.78
C TYR A 45 -0.67 -20.47 3.81
N SER A 46 0.53 -20.12 3.39
CA SER A 46 0.97 -18.73 3.31
C SER A 46 0.32 -18.02 2.11
N GLN A 47 -0.29 -16.87 2.36
CA GLN A 47 -0.95 -16.05 1.35
C GLN A 47 -0.14 -14.80 1.00
N LEU A 48 0.45 -14.17 2.01
CA LEU A 48 1.35 -13.04 1.86
C LEU A 48 2.55 -13.23 2.77
N VAL A 49 3.73 -13.25 2.18
CA VAL A 49 4.98 -13.43 2.92
C VAL A 49 6.00 -12.41 2.45
N VAL A 50 6.71 -11.83 3.38
CA VAL A 50 7.89 -11.01 3.12
C VAL A 50 9.13 -11.70 3.65
N ASN A 51 10.26 -11.48 2.99
CA ASN A 51 11.53 -12.09 3.39
C ASN A 51 12.68 -11.13 3.13
N GLU A 52 13.65 -11.16 4.02
CA GLU A 52 14.92 -10.46 3.89
C GLU A 52 16.04 -11.45 3.57
N TYR A 53 16.78 -11.18 2.52
CA TYR A 53 17.94 -11.98 2.14
C TYR A 53 19.13 -11.08 1.79
N GLY A 54 20.15 -11.11 2.62
CA GLY A 54 21.27 -10.19 2.50
C GLY A 54 20.83 -8.73 2.64
N ARG A 55 20.97 -7.95 1.56
CA ARG A 55 20.47 -6.58 1.48
C ARG A 55 19.20 -6.45 0.65
N GLY A 56 18.65 -7.55 0.22
CA GLY A 56 17.47 -7.58 -0.63
C GLY A 56 16.23 -7.99 0.15
N HIS A 57 15.07 -7.60 -0.38
CA HIS A 57 13.76 -7.99 0.12
C HIS A 57 12.99 -8.71 -0.98
N SER A 58 12.11 -9.62 -0.58
CA SER A 58 11.18 -10.27 -1.50
C SER A 58 9.78 -10.32 -0.90
N VAL A 59 8.78 -10.34 -1.77
CA VAL A 59 7.38 -10.45 -1.39
C VAL A 59 6.74 -11.55 -2.21
N TYR A 60 6.00 -12.41 -1.55
CA TYR A 60 5.19 -13.44 -2.16
C TYR A 60 3.70 -13.18 -1.93
N PHE A 61 2.92 -13.27 -2.98
CA PHE A 61 1.45 -13.29 -2.95
C PHE A 61 0.94 -14.61 -3.52
N ALA A 62 0.00 -15.25 -2.85
CA ALA A 62 -0.66 -16.46 -3.35
C ALA A 62 -1.52 -16.18 -4.59
N GLY A 63 -2.06 -14.98 -4.67
CA GLY A 63 -2.80 -14.43 -5.79
C GLY A 63 -3.04 -12.94 -5.53
N LEU A 64 -3.41 -12.19 -6.55
CA LEU A 64 -3.67 -10.75 -6.42
C LEU A 64 -4.74 -10.32 -7.43
N PRO A 65 -6.03 -10.70 -7.21
CA PRO A 65 -7.10 -10.24 -8.07
C PRO A 65 -7.20 -8.72 -8.05
N TYR A 66 -7.65 -8.13 -9.16
CA TYR A 66 -7.73 -6.68 -9.27
C TYR A 66 -8.75 -6.11 -8.28
N SER A 67 -8.28 -5.17 -7.46
CA SER A 67 -9.08 -4.27 -6.62
C SER A 67 -8.24 -3.04 -6.26
N PRO A 68 -8.85 -1.90 -5.89
CA PRO A 68 -8.09 -0.75 -5.39
C PRO A 68 -7.17 -1.10 -4.23
N GLN A 69 -7.65 -1.90 -3.28
CA GLN A 69 -6.88 -2.37 -2.14
C GLN A 69 -5.68 -3.23 -2.56
N ASN A 70 -5.86 -4.17 -3.49
CA ASN A 70 -4.78 -5.02 -3.99
C ASN A 70 -3.77 -4.23 -4.83
N CYS A 71 -4.20 -3.20 -5.56
CA CYS A 71 -3.29 -2.27 -6.23
C CYS A 71 -2.40 -1.54 -5.21
N ARG A 72 -2.95 -1.12 -4.08
CA ARG A 72 -2.17 -0.51 -2.99
C ARG A 72 -1.20 -1.51 -2.38
N LEU A 73 -1.61 -2.75 -2.11
CA LEU A 73 -0.72 -3.82 -1.64
C LEU A 73 0.45 -4.03 -2.60
N LEU A 74 0.17 -4.15 -3.89
CA LEU A 74 1.19 -4.37 -4.91
C LEU A 74 2.18 -3.20 -4.97
N LEU A 75 1.69 -1.97 -4.97
CA LEU A 75 2.53 -0.78 -4.97
C LEU A 75 3.48 -0.78 -3.76
N ARG A 76 2.96 -1.03 -2.57
CA ARG A 76 3.77 -1.11 -1.34
C ARG A 76 4.76 -2.25 -1.36
N ALA A 77 4.39 -3.40 -1.90
CA ALA A 77 5.29 -4.54 -2.07
C ALA A 77 6.47 -4.20 -2.98
N ILE A 78 6.24 -3.44 -4.06
CA ILE A 78 7.29 -2.97 -4.98
C ILE A 78 8.25 -2.03 -4.25
N TYR A 79 7.75 -1.05 -3.51
CA TYR A 79 8.59 -0.13 -2.73
C TYR A 79 9.36 -0.84 -1.62
N TYR A 80 8.73 -1.79 -0.92
CA TYR A 80 9.40 -2.61 0.09
C TYR A 80 10.52 -3.46 -0.53
N ALA A 81 10.24 -4.17 -1.63
CA ALA A 81 11.24 -4.97 -2.31
C ALA A 81 12.43 -4.14 -2.82
N ALA A 82 12.19 -2.89 -3.16
CA ALA A 82 13.24 -1.93 -3.57
C ALA A 82 13.96 -1.26 -2.39
N GLY A 83 13.50 -1.45 -1.13
CA GLY A 83 14.03 -0.73 0.03
C GLY A 83 13.75 0.77 0.01
N MET A 84 12.60 1.18 -0.56
CA MET A 84 12.22 2.56 -0.82
C MET A 84 10.92 2.97 -0.09
N GLU A 85 10.65 2.41 1.07
CA GLU A 85 9.43 2.66 1.84
C GLU A 85 9.28 4.14 2.22
N GLN A 86 10.39 4.80 2.54
CA GLN A 86 10.39 6.22 2.89
C GLN A 86 10.05 7.13 1.69
N GLU A 87 10.47 6.73 0.50
CA GLU A 87 10.11 7.46 -0.74
C GLU A 87 8.61 7.38 -1.02
N MET A 88 7.99 6.21 -0.81
CA MET A 88 6.55 6.05 -0.94
C MET A 88 5.80 6.90 0.10
N LYS A 89 6.28 6.93 1.35
CA LYS A 89 5.66 7.71 2.44
C LYS A 89 5.85 9.22 2.30
N ARG A 90 6.67 9.67 1.36
CA ARG A 90 6.88 11.11 1.15
C ARG A 90 5.62 11.83 0.69
N TYR A 91 4.83 11.18 -0.18
CA TYR A 91 3.53 11.66 -0.65
C TYR A 91 2.57 10.49 -0.73
N TYR A 92 1.51 10.52 0.05
CA TYR A 92 0.48 9.48 -0.02
C TYR A 92 -0.90 10.01 0.40
N VAL A 93 -1.93 9.32 -0.05
CA VAL A 93 -3.32 9.55 0.33
C VAL A 93 -3.86 8.38 1.13
N THR A 94 -4.72 8.62 2.10
CA THR A 94 -5.22 7.58 3.02
C THR A 94 -6.27 6.68 2.40
N ASN A 95 -7.12 7.22 1.52
CA ASN A 95 -8.23 6.48 0.92
C ASN A 95 -7.76 5.68 -0.32
N VAL A 96 -8.07 4.37 -0.35
CA VAL A 96 -7.65 3.43 -1.41
C VAL A 96 -8.24 3.72 -2.79
N ASP A 97 -9.37 4.42 -2.86
CA ASP A 97 -10.02 4.84 -4.10
C ASP A 97 -9.48 6.17 -4.63
N THR A 98 -8.48 6.73 -3.96
CA THR A 98 -7.83 7.98 -4.36
C THR A 98 -6.36 7.75 -4.65
N GLU A 99 -5.80 8.59 -5.49
CA GLU A 99 -4.42 8.51 -5.96
C GLU A 99 -3.76 9.88 -5.93
N VAL A 100 -2.46 9.91 -5.62
CA VAL A 100 -1.64 11.13 -5.66
C VAL A 100 -0.55 11.02 -6.72
N THR A 101 -0.41 12.07 -7.51
CA THR A 101 0.67 12.22 -8.50
C THR A 101 1.41 13.53 -8.25
N VAL A 102 2.73 13.46 -8.16
CA VAL A 102 3.59 14.61 -7.86
C VAL A 102 4.37 15.03 -9.09
N PHE A 103 4.29 16.31 -9.45
CA PHE A 103 5.01 16.93 -10.53
C PHE A 103 6.17 17.75 -9.96
N GLN A 104 7.28 17.07 -9.66
CA GLN A 104 8.44 17.66 -8.97
C GLN A 104 8.98 18.95 -9.59
N LYS A 105 8.95 19.06 -10.94
CA LYS A 105 9.47 20.25 -11.64
C LYS A 105 8.65 21.51 -11.41
N THR A 106 7.37 21.37 -11.06
CA THR A 106 6.44 22.49 -10.91
C THR A 106 5.95 22.66 -9.47
N GLY A 107 6.30 21.75 -8.56
CA GLY A 107 5.77 21.73 -7.20
C GLY A 107 4.26 21.47 -7.13
N LYS A 108 3.65 20.98 -8.21
CA LYS A 108 2.21 20.68 -8.26
C LYS A 108 1.94 19.23 -7.89
N ILE A 109 0.86 19.03 -7.18
CA ILE A 109 0.36 17.71 -6.76
C ILE A 109 -1.07 17.59 -7.25
N ALA A 110 -1.38 16.47 -7.93
CA ALA A 110 -2.73 16.12 -8.31
C ALA A 110 -3.23 15.00 -7.40
N VAL A 111 -4.42 15.17 -6.81
CA VAL A 111 -5.14 14.11 -6.09
C VAL A 111 -6.39 13.78 -6.87
N ILE A 112 -6.59 12.49 -7.18
CA ILE A 112 -7.64 12.01 -8.06
C ILE A 112 -8.51 11.01 -7.31
N ASN A 113 -9.82 11.17 -7.41
CA ASN A 113 -10.79 10.14 -7.02
C ASN A 113 -11.06 9.24 -8.23
N ASN A 114 -10.56 8.01 -8.19
CA ASN A 114 -10.72 7.03 -9.27
C ASN A 114 -12.02 6.22 -9.20
N SER A 115 -12.92 6.56 -8.27
CA SER A 115 -14.17 5.82 -8.05
C SER A 115 -15.39 6.57 -8.58
N ALA A 116 -16.51 5.84 -8.68
CA ALA A 116 -17.83 6.37 -9.03
C ALA A 116 -18.59 6.97 -7.82
N GLN A 117 -17.97 7.04 -6.65
CA GLN A 117 -18.52 7.57 -5.41
C GLN A 117 -17.74 8.81 -4.98
N ALA A 118 -18.38 9.69 -4.19
CA ALA A 118 -17.65 10.76 -3.51
C ALA A 118 -16.71 10.14 -2.46
N GLN A 119 -15.49 10.66 -2.39
CA GLN A 119 -14.46 10.14 -1.48
C GLN A 119 -13.89 11.24 -0.60
N HIS A 120 -13.65 10.87 0.66
CA HIS A 120 -12.90 11.68 1.60
C HIS A 120 -11.49 11.10 1.72
N THR A 121 -10.46 11.94 1.63
CA THR A 121 -9.06 11.50 1.73
C THR A 121 -8.20 12.57 2.38
N GLU A 122 -7.15 12.13 3.04
CA GLU A 122 -6.10 13.00 3.57
C GLU A 122 -4.85 12.82 2.72
N LEU A 123 -4.25 13.93 2.30
CA LEU A 123 -2.95 13.95 1.63
C LEU A 123 -1.86 14.23 2.66
N TYR A 124 -0.95 13.29 2.81
CA TYR A 124 0.24 13.43 3.61
C TYR A 124 1.44 13.82 2.74
N ILE A 125 2.17 14.81 3.22
CA ILE A 125 3.44 15.26 2.63
C ILE A 125 4.50 15.17 3.72
N LYS A 126 5.54 14.36 3.49
CA LYS A 126 6.65 14.14 4.42
C LYS A 126 6.18 13.82 5.86
N GLY A 127 5.18 12.97 5.99
CA GLY A 127 4.64 12.49 7.27
C GLY A 127 3.68 13.45 7.98
N LYS A 128 3.30 14.56 7.34
CA LYS A 128 2.31 15.51 7.89
C LYS A 128 1.07 15.54 7.00
N CYS A 129 -0.11 15.53 7.62
CA CYS A 129 -1.35 15.79 6.92
C CYS A 129 -1.35 17.24 6.42
N ALA A 130 -1.17 17.42 5.11
CA ALA A 130 -1.10 18.72 4.48
C ALA A 130 -2.48 19.20 4.01
N TYR A 131 -3.32 18.30 3.52
CA TYR A 131 -4.65 18.61 3.01
C TYR A 131 -5.66 17.53 3.40
N VAL A 132 -6.88 17.97 3.71
CA VAL A 132 -8.06 17.12 3.88
C VAL A 132 -9.00 17.45 2.73
N LEU A 133 -9.35 16.45 1.90
CA LEU A 133 -10.03 16.65 0.64
C LEU A 133 -11.30 15.81 0.55
N ASP A 134 -12.39 16.47 0.17
CA ASP A 134 -13.63 15.83 -0.28
C ASP A 134 -13.69 15.94 -1.81
N LEU A 135 -13.66 14.81 -2.49
CA LEU A 135 -13.57 14.71 -3.95
C LEU A 135 -14.85 14.08 -4.51
N LYS A 136 -15.42 14.71 -5.51
CA LYS A 136 -16.54 14.15 -6.29
C LYS A 136 -16.06 12.93 -7.10
N PRO A 137 -16.98 12.08 -7.59
CA PRO A 137 -16.63 10.99 -8.50
C PRO A 137 -15.80 11.49 -9.70
N GLY A 138 -14.63 10.87 -9.93
CA GLY A 138 -13.74 11.22 -11.02
C GLY A 138 -13.06 12.60 -10.90
N GLU A 139 -13.21 13.30 -9.78
CA GLU A 139 -12.60 14.63 -9.58
C GLU A 139 -11.09 14.53 -9.45
N MET A 140 -10.39 15.41 -10.15
CA MET A 140 -8.96 15.68 -9.95
C MET A 140 -8.82 17.06 -9.28
N ARG A 141 -8.15 17.10 -8.14
CA ARG A 141 -7.84 18.32 -7.40
C ARG A 141 -6.35 18.62 -7.44
N TRP A 142 -6.00 19.85 -7.84
CA TRP A 142 -4.64 20.33 -7.82
C TRP A 142 -4.34 21.06 -6.52
N VAL A 143 -3.22 20.75 -5.90
CA VAL A 143 -2.70 21.44 -4.72
C VAL A 143 -1.21 21.71 -4.89
N ASP A 144 -0.68 22.63 -4.10
CA ASP A 144 0.74 22.97 -4.11
C ASP A 144 1.50 22.20 -3.01
N ASP A 145 2.75 21.83 -3.28
CA ASP A 145 3.66 21.41 -2.22
C ASP A 145 3.97 22.62 -1.33
N MET A 146 3.57 22.53 -0.06
CA MET A 146 3.65 23.67 0.88
C MET A 146 5.07 24.05 1.32
N GLU A 147 6.10 23.30 0.89
CA GLU A 147 7.49 23.57 1.25
C GLU A 147 8.22 24.59 0.34
N ASP A 148 7.61 24.99 -0.75
CA ASP A 148 8.17 26.02 -1.66
C ASP A 148 7.73 27.46 -1.33
N ARG A 149 7.28 27.69 -0.07
CA ARG A 149 6.94 29.04 0.40
C ARG A 149 7.79 29.49 1.57
#